data_bb49344c89cc56244f5c2500b54c73b2
#
_entry.id   bb49344c89cc56244f5c2500b54c73b2
#
_cell.length_a   1.000
_cell.length_b   1.000
_cell.length_c   1.000
_cell.angle_alpha   90.00
_cell.angle_beta   90.00
_cell.angle_gamma   90.00
#
_symmetry.space_group_name_H-M   'P 1'
#
loop_
_entity.id
_entity.type
_entity.pdbx_description
1 polymer ?
#
loop_
_entity_poly.entity_id
_entity_poly.type
_entity_poly.pdbx_seq_one_letter_code
_entity_poly.pdbx_strand_id
1 'polypeptide(L)'
;MVKSGYFIGLNHGHVVSVPKENPNHRRENASNRKGRATKRTQAIRSLVSEIAGFSPYERKIIEMLRTGDAIKEKKAMKMARRKLGRQFRARRKIDNMQAVLKAQRKK
;
A
#
# COMPACT_ATOMS: atom_id res chain seq x y z
N MET A 1 14.91 25.66 12.24
CA MET A 1 15.28 26.23 13.55
C MET A 1 16.81 26.20 13.69
N VAL A 2 17.43 27.34 13.90
CA VAL A 2 18.91 27.43 14.04
C VAL A 2 19.28 27.01 15.45
N LYS A 3 20.20 26.07 15.62
CA LYS A 3 20.67 25.65 16.94
C LYS A 3 21.58 26.72 17.55
N SER A 4 21.30 27.15 18.76
CA SER A 4 22.09 28.20 19.47
C SER A 4 23.36 27.66 20.11
N GLY A 5 23.62 26.37 20.08
CA GLY A 5 24.78 25.73 20.70
C GLY A 5 24.60 25.37 22.18
N TYR A 6 23.49 25.70 22.80
CA TYR A 6 23.17 25.26 24.16
C TYR A 6 22.70 23.82 24.19
N PHE A 7 23.14 23.04 25.20
CA PHE A 7 22.76 21.61 25.33
C PHE A 7 21.48 21.39 26.16
N ILE A 8 20.67 22.42 26.36
CA ILE A 8 19.47 22.37 27.18
C ILE A 8 18.22 22.49 26.27
N GLY A 9 17.25 21.59 26.46
CA GLY A 9 15.96 21.60 25.77
C GLY A 9 16.05 21.22 24.30
N LEU A 10 15.08 21.69 23.49
CA LEU A 10 14.94 21.36 22.06
C LEU A 10 16.07 21.95 21.17
N ASN A 11 16.80 22.91 21.70
CA ASN A 11 17.85 23.68 20.97
C ASN A 11 19.28 23.22 21.32
N HIS A 12 19.44 21.98 21.77
CA HIS A 12 20.75 21.44 22.13
C HIS A 12 21.59 21.03 20.91
N GLY A 13 22.89 21.05 21.08
CA GLY A 13 23.86 20.64 20.06
C GLY A 13 24.72 21.80 19.57
N HIS A 14 25.66 21.52 18.67
CA HIS A 14 26.57 22.52 18.10
C HIS A 14 25.80 23.55 17.26
N VAL A 15 26.27 24.80 17.27
CA VAL A 15 25.73 25.85 16.37
C VAL A 15 25.99 25.44 14.93
N VAL A 16 24.93 25.34 14.15
CA VAL A 16 25.01 24.98 12.73
C VAL A 16 24.30 26.04 11.91
N SER A 17 24.91 26.46 10.81
CA SER A 17 24.22 27.27 9.81
C SER A 17 23.27 26.37 9.05
N VAL A 18 22.01 26.80 8.95
CA VAL A 18 21.03 26.11 8.11
C VAL A 18 21.43 26.28 6.65
N PRO A 19 21.68 25.21 5.87
CA PRO A 19 21.95 25.35 4.46
C PRO A 19 20.76 26.07 3.79
N LYS A 20 21.05 27.07 2.95
CA LYS A 20 20.00 27.67 2.12
C LYS A 20 19.35 26.55 1.34
N GLU A 21 18.02 26.42 1.43
CA GLU A 21 17.28 25.42 0.67
C GLU A 21 17.61 25.55 -0.82
N ASN A 22 18.45 24.64 -1.28
CA ASN A 22 18.75 24.55 -2.70
C ASN A 22 17.48 24.03 -3.40
N PRO A 23 16.85 24.77 -4.31
CA PRO A 23 15.64 24.30 -5.01
C PRO A 23 15.85 22.97 -5.73
N ASN A 24 17.12 22.63 -6.03
CA ASN A 24 17.49 21.33 -6.58
C ASN A 24 17.61 20.21 -5.52
N HIS A 25 17.65 20.52 -4.22
CA HIS A 25 17.67 19.52 -3.16
C HIS A 25 16.36 18.73 -3.04
N ARG A 26 15.26 19.27 -3.56
CA ARG A 26 13.99 18.55 -3.70
C ARG A 26 14.03 17.45 -4.78
N ARG A 27 15.05 17.45 -5.62
CA ARG A 27 15.33 16.34 -6.53
C ARG A 27 16.21 15.31 -5.84
N GLU A 28 15.70 14.76 -4.73
CA GLU A 28 16.28 13.53 -4.19
C GLU A 28 16.46 12.53 -5.33
N ASN A 29 17.58 11.83 -5.32
CA ASN A 29 17.85 10.77 -6.29
C ASN A 29 16.60 9.91 -6.46
N ALA A 30 16.26 9.56 -7.68
CA ALA A 30 15.02 8.82 -8.01
C ALA A 30 14.88 7.54 -7.17
N SER A 31 15.99 6.94 -6.74
CA SER A 31 16.07 5.77 -5.86
C SER A 31 15.55 6.04 -4.44
N ASN A 32 15.69 7.28 -3.93
CA ASN A 32 15.29 7.64 -2.56
C ASN A 32 13.87 8.22 -2.47
N ARG A 33 13.19 8.40 -3.60
CA ARG A 33 11.82 8.93 -3.60
C ARG A 33 10.84 7.85 -3.15
N LYS A 34 9.97 8.19 -2.19
CA LYS A 34 8.77 7.38 -1.94
C LYS A 34 7.94 7.29 -3.22
N GLY A 35 7.70 6.07 -3.69
CA GLY A 35 6.85 5.85 -4.85
C GLY A 35 5.45 6.44 -4.62
N ARG A 36 5.04 7.37 -5.50
CA ARG A 36 3.70 7.94 -5.50
C ARG A 36 2.93 7.40 -6.70
N ALA A 37 1.72 6.90 -6.45
CA ALA A 37 0.84 6.50 -7.54
C ALA A 37 0.36 7.75 -8.29
N THR A 38 0.77 7.89 -9.57
CA THR A 38 0.26 8.94 -10.46
C THR A 38 -1.08 8.52 -11.06
N LYS A 39 -1.88 9.48 -11.52
CA LYS A 39 -3.16 9.20 -12.21
C LYS A 39 -2.97 8.26 -13.41
N ARG A 40 -1.91 8.51 -14.21
CA ARG A 40 -1.56 7.64 -15.35
C ARG A 40 -1.27 6.20 -14.92
N THR A 41 -0.47 6.01 -13.88
CA THR A 41 -0.13 4.67 -13.38
C THR A 41 -1.36 3.94 -12.84
N GLN A 42 -2.27 4.67 -12.19
CA GLN A 42 -3.53 4.09 -11.71
C GLN A 42 -4.43 3.65 -12.87
N ALA A 43 -4.57 4.49 -13.91
CA ALA A 43 -5.36 4.16 -15.10
C ALA A 43 -4.80 2.92 -15.83
N ILE A 44 -3.48 2.84 -15.99
CA ILE A 44 -2.84 1.67 -16.60
C ILE A 44 -3.07 0.40 -15.76
N ARG A 45 -2.95 0.49 -14.45
CA ARG A 45 -3.18 -0.65 -13.55
C ARG A 45 -4.63 -1.12 -13.56
N SER A 46 -5.60 -0.20 -13.63
CA SER A 46 -7.02 -0.58 -13.73
C SER A 46 -7.30 -1.28 -15.05
N LEU A 47 -6.78 -0.77 -16.17
CA LEU A 47 -6.93 -1.40 -17.48
C LEU A 47 -6.31 -2.79 -17.52
N VAL A 48 -5.09 -2.95 -17.01
CA VAL A 48 -4.43 -4.26 -16.93
C VAL A 48 -5.23 -5.23 -16.07
N SER A 49 -5.76 -4.77 -14.94
CA SER A 49 -6.59 -5.61 -14.05
C SER A 49 -7.90 -6.04 -14.71
N GLU A 50 -8.49 -5.18 -15.54
CA GLU A 50 -9.72 -5.48 -16.28
C GLU A 50 -9.48 -6.53 -17.36
N ILE A 51 -8.40 -6.41 -18.12
CA ILE A 51 -8.07 -7.35 -19.21
C ILE A 51 -7.56 -8.70 -18.67
N ALA A 52 -6.64 -8.67 -17.70
CA ALA A 52 -6.03 -9.88 -17.15
C ALA A 52 -6.96 -10.68 -16.23
N GLY A 53 -7.94 -10.01 -15.58
CA GLY A 53 -8.83 -10.62 -14.62
C GLY A 53 -8.14 -11.07 -13.34
N PHE A 54 -8.60 -12.17 -12.76
CA PHE A 54 -8.12 -12.68 -11.47
C PHE A 54 -7.13 -13.82 -11.64
N SER A 55 -6.10 -13.81 -10.81
CA SER A 55 -5.15 -14.92 -10.71
C SER A 55 -5.80 -16.18 -10.10
N PRO A 56 -5.22 -17.38 -10.27
CA PRO A 56 -5.81 -18.62 -9.77
C PRO A 56 -6.11 -18.59 -8.26
N TYR A 57 -5.21 -18.04 -7.44
CA TYR A 57 -5.44 -17.95 -6.00
C TYR A 57 -6.55 -16.94 -5.64
N GLU A 58 -6.68 -15.86 -6.41
CA GLU A 58 -7.74 -14.86 -6.24
C GLU A 58 -9.11 -15.45 -6.57
N ARG A 59 -9.21 -16.20 -7.66
CA ARG A 59 -10.44 -16.92 -8.02
C ARG A 59 -10.88 -17.84 -6.89
N LYS A 60 -9.97 -18.61 -6.32
CA LYS A 60 -10.25 -19.50 -5.20
C LYS A 60 -10.67 -18.76 -3.92
N ILE A 61 -10.07 -17.60 -3.64
CA ILE A 61 -10.49 -16.73 -2.53
C ILE A 61 -11.92 -16.22 -2.78
N ILE A 62 -12.21 -15.72 -3.98
CA ILE A 62 -13.57 -15.24 -4.37
C ILE A 62 -14.60 -16.34 -4.18
N GLU A 63 -14.31 -17.56 -4.59
CA GLU A 63 -15.20 -18.72 -4.43
C GLU A 63 -15.49 -19.00 -2.94
N MET A 64 -14.45 -19.00 -2.09
CA MET A 64 -14.63 -19.18 -0.66
C MET A 64 -15.41 -18.04 0.01
N LEU A 65 -15.22 -16.80 -0.43
CA LEU A 65 -15.95 -15.63 0.10
C LEU A 65 -17.41 -15.58 -0.38
N ARG A 66 -17.71 -16.15 -1.56
CA ARG A 66 -19.06 -16.19 -2.12
C ARG A 66 -20.04 -16.99 -1.26
N THR A 67 -19.56 -18.01 -0.57
CA THR A 67 -20.39 -18.86 0.28
C THR A 67 -20.82 -18.22 1.59
N GLY A 68 -20.13 -17.16 2.06
CA GLY A 68 -20.47 -16.45 3.29
C GLY A 68 -20.19 -17.21 4.59
N ASP A 69 -19.61 -18.40 4.51
CA ASP A 69 -19.26 -19.21 5.69
C ASP A 69 -18.05 -18.61 6.44
N ALA A 70 -18.21 -18.38 7.73
CA ALA A 70 -17.10 -17.88 8.58
C ALA A 70 -15.87 -18.80 8.58
N ILE A 71 -16.08 -20.13 8.46
CA ILE A 71 -15.00 -21.12 8.36
C ILE A 71 -14.24 -20.94 7.04
N LYS A 72 -14.97 -20.74 5.93
CA LYS A 72 -14.37 -20.51 4.62
C LYS A 72 -13.67 -19.18 4.53
N GLU A 73 -14.17 -18.13 5.17
CA GLU A 73 -13.47 -16.84 5.28
C GLU A 73 -12.13 -16.96 6.03
N LYS A 74 -12.11 -17.71 7.14
CA LYS A 74 -10.86 -18.01 7.86
C LYS A 74 -9.87 -18.79 6.98
N LYS A 75 -10.36 -19.75 6.19
CA LYS A 75 -9.53 -20.50 5.22
C LYS A 75 -9.00 -19.60 4.11
N ALA A 76 -9.83 -18.69 3.59
CA ALA A 76 -9.45 -17.70 2.59
C ALA A 76 -8.35 -16.78 3.11
N MET A 77 -8.47 -16.28 4.36
CA MET A 77 -7.46 -15.48 5.01
C MET A 77 -6.14 -16.25 5.18
N LYS A 78 -6.20 -17.50 5.63
CA LYS A 78 -5.01 -18.36 5.78
C LYS A 78 -4.31 -18.60 4.44
N MET A 79 -5.10 -18.83 3.37
CA MET A 79 -4.56 -18.99 2.02
C MET A 79 -3.91 -17.69 1.51
N ALA A 80 -4.59 -16.55 1.64
CA ALA A 80 -4.05 -15.26 1.24
C ALA A 80 -2.73 -14.95 1.97
N ARG A 81 -2.66 -15.21 3.27
CA ARG A 81 -1.45 -15.03 4.07
C ARG A 81 -0.31 -15.92 3.57
N ARG A 82 -0.57 -17.18 3.25
CA ARG A 82 0.44 -18.11 2.71
C ARG A 82 0.99 -17.65 1.37
N LYS A 83 0.13 -17.08 0.49
CA LYS A 83 0.54 -16.62 -0.84
C LYS A 83 1.22 -15.23 -0.82
N LEU A 84 0.81 -14.34 0.06
CA LEU A 84 1.29 -12.95 0.12
C LEU A 84 2.33 -12.70 1.22
N GLY A 85 2.57 -13.66 2.10
CA GLY A 85 3.57 -13.64 3.17
C GLY A 85 3.17 -12.84 4.41
N ARG A 86 2.59 -11.64 4.28
CA ARG A 86 2.25 -10.78 5.41
C ARG A 86 0.73 -10.68 5.63
N GLN A 87 0.31 -10.74 6.89
CA GLN A 87 -1.11 -10.68 7.25
C GLN A 87 -1.81 -9.38 6.78
N PHE A 88 -1.13 -8.25 6.87
CA PHE A 88 -1.65 -6.96 6.38
C PHE A 88 -1.97 -7.00 4.88
N ARG A 89 -1.07 -7.58 4.07
CA ARG A 89 -1.31 -7.75 2.63
C ARG A 89 -2.47 -8.69 2.35
N ALA A 90 -2.58 -9.76 3.13
CA ALA A 90 -3.68 -10.72 3.01
C ALA A 90 -5.03 -10.07 3.33
N ARG A 91 -5.12 -9.28 4.41
CA ARG A 91 -6.34 -8.55 4.78
C ARG A 91 -6.77 -7.59 3.67
N ARG A 92 -5.87 -6.71 3.21
CA ARG A 92 -6.17 -5.80 2.09
C ARG A 92 -6.62 -6.53 0.82
N LYS A 93 -6.06 -7.69 0.54
CA LYS A 93 -6.47 -8.48 -0.63
C LYS A 93 -7.87 -9.06 -0.46
N ILE A 94 -8.22 -9.54 0.72
CA ILE A 94 -9.57 -10.04 1.01
C ILE A 94 -10.60 -8.91 0.95
N ASP A 95 -10.31 -7.74 1.53
CA ASP A 95 -11.17 -6.57 1.45
C ASP A 95 -11.44 -6.17 -0.01
N ASN A 96 -10.40 -6.20 -0.86
CA ASN A 96 -10.54 -5.95 -2.30
C ASN A 96 -11.44 -7.00 -2.98
N MET A 97 -11.28 -8.29 -2.66
CA MET A 97 -12.11 -9.35 -3.25
C MET A 97 -13.56 -9.27 -2.79
N GLN A 98 -13.81 -8.90 -1.53
CA GLN A 98 -15.16 -8.62 -1.02
C GLN A 98 -15.81 -7.42 -1.72
N ALA A 99 -15.04 -6.35 -1.97
CA ALA A 99 -15.53 -5.19 -2.72
C ALA A 99 -15.95 -5.58 -4.15
N VAL A 100 -15.15 -6.42 -4.82
CA VAL A 100 -15.50 -6.95 -6.17
C VAL A 100 -16.78 -7.78 -6.12
N LEU A 101 -16.93 -8.67 -5.14
CA LEU A 101 -18.16 -9.46 -4.97
C LEU A 101 -19.39 -8.59 -4.73
N LYS A 102 -19.25 -7.54 -3.90
CA LYS A 102 -20.33 -6.57 -3.66
C LYS A 102 -20.70 -5.82 -4.95
N ALA A 103 -19.71 -5.43 -5.76
CA ALA A 103 -19.96 -4.78 -7.04
C ALA A 103 -20.66 -5.70 -8.06
N GLN A 104 -20.30 -6.99 -8.09
CA GLN A 104 -20.94 -8.00 -8.95
C GLN A 104 -22.40 -8.29 -8.56
N ARG A 105 -22.73 -8.20 -7.26
CA ARG A 105 -24.12 -8.39 -6.78
C ARG A 105 -25.03 -7.21 -7.07
N LYS A 106 -24.48 -6.04 -7.35
CA LYS A 106 -25.24 -4.82 -7.65
C LYS A 106 -25.59 -4.65 -9.14
N LYS A 107 -24.97 -5.44 -9.99
CA LYS A 107 -25.29 -5.54 -11.43
C LYS A 107 -26.35 -6.60 -11.66
#